data_4d514602fe46048d82c4fc4e0669186b
#
_entry.id   4d514602fe46048d82c4fc4e0669186b
#
_cell.length_a   1.000
_cell.length_b   1.000
_cell.length_c   1.000
_cell.angle_alpha   90.00
_cell.angle_beta   90.00
_cell.angle_gamma   90.00
#
_symmetry.space_group_name_H-M   'P 1'
#
loop_
_entity.id
_entity.type
_entity.pdbx_description
1 polymer ?
#
loop_
_entity_poly.entity_id
_entity_poly.type
_entity_poly.pdbx_seq_one_letter_code
_entity_poly.pdbx_strand_id
1 'polypeptide(L)'
;MVQGKLENKKIGVLGGSFDPAHVGHVRISKLAKKNYDLSQVIWAITKQNPFKKNNPNDLYKRTAYAKKINKNNKFIKVKCFEEIIKSNRTVDLIKYLKKKFKHSEIFFLMGADNLINFHKWKGYNSITKMCKYWYLIEMDTNQRLLDLNHLRNIIKKQLNL
;
A
#
# COMPACT_ATOMS: atom_id res chain seq x y z
N MET A 1 15.86 2.19 -36.44
CA MET A 1 15.71 2.70 -35.06
C MET A 1 14.68 1.84 -34.33
N VAL A 2 15.14 1.04 -33.41
CA VAL A 2 14.21 0.25 -32.55
C VAL A 2 13.62 1.23 -31.54
N GLN A 3 12.40 1.66 -31.75
CA GLN A 3 11.63 2.36 -30.71
C GLN A 3 11.46 1.37 -29.55
N GLY A 4 12.30 1.49 -28.52
CA GLY A 4 12.15 0.76 -27.28
C GLY A 4 10.77 1.09 -26.71
N LYS A 5 9.89 0.10 -26.72
CA LYS A 5 8.59 0.16 -26.05
C LYS A 5 8.87 0.56 -24.60
N LEU A 6 8.50 1.77 -24.20
CA LEU A 6 8.57 2.19 -22.81
C LEU A 6 7.70 1.21 -22.01
N GLU A 7 8.34 0.20 -21.41
CA GLU A 7 7.61 -0.75 -20.56
C GLU A 7 6.97 0.06 -19.41
N ASN A 8 5.66 0.01 -19.33
CA ASN A 8 4.89 0.63 -18.26
C ASN A 8 5.30 -0.02 -16.94
N LYS A 9 6.14 0.66 -16.17
CA LYS A 9 6.58 0.15 -14.86
C LYS A 9 5.39 0.00 -13.93
N LYS A 10 5.36 -1.09 -13.17
CA LYS A 10 4.36 -1.35 -12.15
C LYS A 10 4.95 -1.06 -10.79
N ILE A 11 4.27 -0.22 -10.01
CA ILE A 11 4.75 0.26 -8.71
C ILE A 11 3.73 -0.07 -7.64
N GLY A 12 4.16 -0.82 -6.62
CA GLY A 12 3.36 -1.05 -5.42
C GLY A 12 3.49 0.11 -4.43
N VAL A 13 2.41 0.42 -3.73
CA VAL A 13 2.39 1.42 -2.65
C VAL A 13 1.74 0.80 -1.44
N LEU A 14 2.48 0.65 -0.36
CA LEU A 14 2.01 0.18 0.94
C LEU A 14 2.03 1.35 1.92
N GLY A 15 0.85 1.82 2.32
CA GLY A 15 0.69 2.89 3.30
C GLY A 15 0.53 2.35 4.72
N GLY A 16 1.08 3.04 5.69
CA GLY A 16 0.90 2.66 7.10
C GLY A 16 1.74 3.48 8.07
N SER A 17 1.47 3.27 9.36
CA SER A 17 2.28 3.88 10.42
C SER A 17 3.64 3.18 10.58
N PHE A 18 3.71 1.89 10.26
CA PHE A 18 4.90 1.04 10.45
C PHE A 18 5.49 1.18 11.88
N ASP A 19 4.63 0.99 12.87
CA ASP A 19 4.93 1.21 14.29
C ASP A 19 4.68 -0.05 15.14
N PRO A 20 5.64 -0.98 15.15
CA PRO A 20 6.82 -1.06 14.27
C PRO A 20 6.49 -1.68 12.88
N ALA A 21 7.39 -1.47 11.94
CA ALA A 21 7.42 -2.29 10.74
C ALA A 21 7.73 -3.75 11.11
N HIS A 22 7.13 -4.73 10.45
CA HIS A 22 7.29 -6.15 10.79
C HIS A 22 7.29 -7.04 9.54
N VAL A 23 7.54 -8.34 9.76
CA VAL A 23 7.66 -9.35 8.69
C VAL A 23 6.41 -9.43 7.80
N GLY A 24 5.21 -9.18 8.31
CA GLY A 24 3.97 -9.12 7.53
C GLY A 24 4.03 -8.06 6.42
N HIS A 25 4.53 -6.85 6.73
CA HIS A 25 4.71 -5.80 5.70
C HIS A 25 5.70 -6.25 4.61
N VAL A 26 6.80 -6.92 5.00
CA VAL A 26 7.78 -7.46 4.03
C VAL A 26 7.14 -8.55 3.16
N ARG A 27 6.36 -9.45 3.78
CA ARG A 27 5.66 -10.54 3.09
C ARG A 27 4.66 -10.02 2.07
N ILE A 28 3.80 -9.06 2.46
CA ILE A 28 2.87 -8.38 1.53
C ILE A 28 3.64 -7.82 0.34
N SER A 29 4.73 -7.11 0.58
CA SER A 29 5.54 -6.49 -0.48
C SER A 29 6.16 -7.50 -1.43
N LYS A 30 6.70 -8.62 -0.91
CA LYS A 30 7.30 -9.70 -1.70
C LYS A 30 6.26 -10.42 -2.57
N LEU A 31 5.11 -10.75 -1.98
CA LEU A 31 4.03 -11.44 -2.70
C LEU A 31 3.44 -10.54 -3.79
N ALA A 32 3.19 -9.28 -3.49
CA ALA A 32 2.72 -8.33 -4.49
C ALA A 32 3.72 -8.16 -5.64
N LYS A 33 5.02 -8.03 -5.30
CA LYS A 33 6.07 -7.95 -6.32
C LYS A 33 6.05 -9.18 -7.23
N LYS A 34 5.97 -10.38 -6.67
CA LYS A 34 5.95 -11.63 -7.43
C LYS A 34 4.71 -11.76 -8.32
N ASN A 35 3.53 -11.48 -7.76
CA ASN A 35 2.25 -11.72 -8.44
C ASN A 35 1.96 -10.72 -9.57
N TYR A 36 2.47 -9.48 -9.46
CA TYR A 36 2.19 -8.41 -10.41
C TYR A 36 3.43 -7.91 -11.15
N ASP A 37 4.57 -8.54 -10.92
CA ASP A 37 5.86 -8.12 -11.51
C ASP A 37 6.15 -6.64 -11.24
N LEU A 38 6.04 -6.25 -9.97
CA LEU A 38 6.28 -4.86 -9.57
C LEU A 38 7.76 -4.53 -9.67
N SER A 39 8.09 -3.41 -10.30
CA SER A 39 9.48 -2.91 -10.37
C SER A 39 10.00 -2.48 -8.99
N GLN A 40 9.12 -1.92 -8.16
CA GLN A 40 9.41 -1.52 -6.79
C GLN A 40 8.15 -1.49 -5.94
N VAL A 41 8.34 -1.49 -4.62
CA VAL A 41 7.28 -1.24 -3.63
C VAL A 41 7.68 -0.06 -2.77
N ILE A 42 6.83 0.96 -2.70
CA ILE A 42 7.03 2.14 -1.86
C ILE A 42 6.30 1.92 -0.54
N TRP A 43 7.04 1.92 0.56
CA TRP A 43 6.48 2.00 1.90
C TRP A 43 6.29 3.48 2.25
N ALA A 44 5.03 3.93 2.19
CA ALA A 44 4.66 5.30 2.51
C ALA A 44 4.32 5.41 4.00
N ILE A 45 5.30 5.84 4.81
CA ILE A 45 5.11 5.98 6.25
C ILE A 45 4.31 7.26 6.53
N THR A 46 3.19 7.12 7.27
CA THR A 46 2.43 8.28 7.78
C THR A 46 2.98 8.79 9.11
N LYS A 47 2.94 10.11 9.32
CA LYS A 47 3.30 10.73 10.60
C LYS A 47 2.38 10.24 11.70
N GLN A 48 1.07 10.28 11.45
CA GLN A 48 0.03 9.81 12.36
C GLN A 48 -1.09 9.15 11.57
N ASN A 49 -1.48 7.94 11.98
CA ASN A 49 -2.65 7.29 11.40
C ASN A 49 -3.91 7.90 12.04
N PRO A 50 -4.81 8.53 11.26
CA PRO A 50 -6.01 9.17 11.79
C PRO A 50 -6.97 8.21 12.50
N PHE A 51 -6.84 6.89 12.25
CA PHE A 51 -7.66 5.85 12.88
C PHE A 51 -7.06 5.25 14.15
N LYS A 52 -5.84 5.65 14.55
CA LYS A 52 -5.18 5.19 15.78
C LYS A 52 -5.23 6.27 16.86
N LYS A 53 -5.77 5.92 18.04
CA LYS A 53 -5.89 6.84 19.19
C LYS A 53 -4.57 7.11 19.90
N ASN A 54 -3.60 6.19 19.80
CA ASN A 54 -2.32 6.31 20.50
C ASN A 54 -1.33 7.11 19.66
N ASN A 55 -0.52 7.94 20.32
CA ASN A 55 0.58 8.63 19.68
C ASN A 55 1.57 7.60 19.13
N PRO A 56 1.91 7.68 17.85
CA PRO A 56 2.90 6.79 17.27
C PRO A 56 4.27 7.09 17.84
N ASN A 57 5.16 6.09 17.83
CA ASN A 57 6.58 6.33 18.05
C ASN A 57 7.11 7.37 17.05
N ASP A 58 8.25 7.97 17.41
CA ASP A 58 8.90 8.96 16.58
C ASP A 58 9.06 8.52 15.12
N LEU A 59 8.70 9.39 14.18
CA LEU A 59 8.75 9.11 12.74
C LEU A 59 10.15 8.71 12.28
N TYR A 60 11.19 9.34 12.84
CA TYR A 60 12.57 9.02 12.50
C TYR A 60 12.92 7.59 12.90
N LYS A 61 12.57 7.18 14.13
CA LYS A 61 12.81 5.83 14.64
C LYS A 61 12.07 4.78 13.80
N ARG A 62 10.80 5.02 13.47
CA ARG A 62 9.98 4.13 12.63
C ARG A 62 10.56 3.99 11.23
N THR A 63 10.98 5.09 10.64
CA THR A 63 11.61 5.11 9.31
C THR A 63 12.96 4.40 9.29
N ALA A 64 13.80 4.64 10.28
CA ALA A 64 15.10 3.98 10.43
C ALA A 64 14.93 2.47 10.58
N TYR A 65 13.99 2.04 11.43
CA TYR A 65 13.70 0.62 11.63
C TYR A 65 13.14 -0.04 10.36
N ALA A 66 12.20 0.61 9.68
CA ALA A 66 11.65 0.11 8.42
C ALA A 66 12.74 -0.05 7.33
N LYS A 67 13.70 0.88 7.27
CA LYS A 67 14.87 0.75 6.38
C LYS A 67 15.77 -0.41 6.80
N LYS A 68 16.02 -0.58 8.12
CA LYS A 68 16.85 -1.65 8.66
C LYS A 68 16.33 -3.04 8.29
N ILE A 69 15.04 -3.32 8.49
CA ILE A 69 14.47 -4.65 8.18
C ILE A 69 14.41 -4.91 6.67
N ASN A 70 14.49 -3.87 5.85
CA ASN A 70 14.49 -3.97 4.38
C ASN A 70 15.88 -3.86 3.76
N LYS A 71 16.96 -3.92 4.54
CA LYS A 71 18.34 -3.77 4.04
C LYS A 71 18.63 -4.67 2.81
N ASN A 72 18.12 -5.89 2.83
CA ASN A 72 18.31 -6.88 1.76
C ASN A 72 17.20 -6.85 0.69
N ASN A 73 16.15 -6.05 0.88
CA ASN A 73 15.02 -5.95 -0.05
C ASN A 73 15.10 -4.66 -0.87
N LYS A 74 16.09 -4.57 -1.76
CA LYS A 74 16.39 -3.35 -2.54
C LYS A 74 15.21 -2.78 -3.35
N PHE A 75 14.22 -3.60 -3.67
CA PHE A 75 13.00 -3.18 -4.35
C PHE A 75 12.01 -2.41 -3.45
N ILE A 76 12.18 -2.48 -2.12
CA ILE A 76 11.37 -1.74 -1.16
C ILE A 76 12.00 -0.36 -0.89
N LYS A 77 11.22 0.70 -1.12
CA LYS A 77 11.64 2.10 -0.92
C LYS A 77 10.83 2.73 0.19
N VAL A 78 11.47 2.96 1.33
CA VAL A 78 10.82 3.55 2.52
C VAL A 78 10.88 5.07 2.43
N LYS A 79 9.71 5.74 2.46
CA LYS A 79 9.58 7.19 2.33
C LYS A 79 8.41 7.73 3.15
N CYS A 80 8.55 8.98 3.63
CA CYS A 80 7.44 9.80 4.12
C CYS A 80 7.16 10.91 3.08
N PHE A 81 5.91 11.11 2.71
CA PHE A 81 5.50 12.07 1.69
C PHE A 81 4.73 13.27 2.23
N GLU A 82 4.24 13.19 3.47
CA GLU A 82 3.28 14.16 4.01
C GLU A 82 3.80 15.60 3.99
N GLU A 83 5.10 15.82 4.16
CA GLU A 83 5.70 17.14 4.05
C GLU A 83 5.74 17.66 2.62
N ILE A 84 5.97 16.77 1.67
CA ILE A 84 6.03 17.11 0.24
C ILE A 84 4.65 17.45 -0.30
N ILE A 85 3.65 16.61 0.06
CA ILE A 85 2.26 16.77 -0.44
C ILE A 85 1.40 17.67 0.45
N LYS A 86 1.91 18.05 1.64
CA LYS A 86 1.19 18.81 2.68
C LYS A 86 -0.16 18.19 3.04
N SER A 87 -0.23 16.87 3.06
CA SER A 87 -1.44 16.09 3.35
C SER A 87 -1.07 14.72 3.94
N ASN A 88 -1.92 14.22 4.84
CA ASN A 88 -1.85 12.86 5.38
C ASN A 88 -2.87 11.90 4.74
N ARG A 89 -3.59 12.36 3.71
CA ARG A 89 -4.64 11.55 3.06
C ARG A 89 -4.05 10.68 1.97
N THR A 90 -4.41 9.40 1.96
CA THR A 90 -3.97 8.44 0.95
C THR A 90 -4.34 8.86 -0.48
N VAL A 91 -5.51 9.47 -0.68
CA VAL A 91 -5.93 9.96 -1.99
C VAL A 91 -4.95 10.98 -2.57
N ASP A 92 -4.42 11.88 -1.75
CA ASP A 92 -3.46 12.89 -2.19
C ASP A 92 -2.07 12.28 -2.46
N LEU A 93 -1.68 11.28 -1.67
CA LEU A 93 -0.48 10.49 -1.94
C LEU A 93 -0.57 9.79 -3.31
N ILE A 94 -1.68 9.11 -3.60
CA ILE A 94 -1.87 8.43 -4.88
C ILE A 94 -1.86 9.41 -6.05
N LYS A 95 -2.53 10.55 -5.93
CA LYS A 95 -2.49 11.63 -6.95
C LYS A 95 -1.06 12.09 -7.22
N TYR A 96 -0.29 12.35 -6.15
CA TYR A 96 1.11 12.74 -6.26
C TYR A 96 1.96 11.68 -6.97
N LEU A 97 1.82 10.41 -6.56
CA LEU A 97 2.58 9.32 -7.16
C LEU A 97 2.21 9.10 -8.62
N LYS A 98 0.95 9.21 -9.01
CA LYS A 98 0.52 9.16 -10.41
C LYS A 98 1.12 10.28 -11.25
N LYS A 99 1.18 11.49 -10.70
CA LYS A 99 1.84 12.62 -11.37
C LYS A 99 3.36 12.40 -11.50
N LYS A 100 3.99 11.85 -10.46
CA LYS A 100 5.44 11.58 -10.44
C LYS A 100 5.84 10.44 -11.37
N PHE A 101 5.02 9.41 -11.47
CA PHE A 101 5.26 8.20 -12.26
C PHE A 101 4.23 8.09 -13.40
N LYS A 102 4.20 9.10 -14.28
CA LYS A 102 3.17 9.27 -15.32
C LYS A 102 2.93 8.03 -16.20
N HIS A 103 3.99 7.26 -16.48
CA HIS A 103 3.94 6.08 -17.35
C HIS A 103 3.96 4.77 -16.56
N SER A 104 3.54 4.81 -15.28
CA SER A 104 3.54 3.62 -14.43
C SER A 104 2.14 3.29 -13.96
N GLU A 105 1.87 1.99 -13.83
CA GLU A 105 0.68 1.51 -13.12
C GLU A 105 0.94 1.52 -11.61
N ILE A 106 0.03 2.10 -10.85
CA ILE A 106 0.09 2.10 -9.38
C ILE A 106 -0.77 0.99 -8.83
N PHE A 107 -0.20 0.15 -7.99
CA PHE A 107 -0.88 -0.89 -7.22
C PHE A 107 -0.91 -0.49 -5.75
N PHE A 108 -2.09 -0.22 -5.22
CA PHE A 108 -2.23 0.08 -3.79
C PHE A 108 -2.36 -1.22 -3.00
N LEU A 109 -1.40 -1.45 -2.11
CA LEU A 109 -1.29 -2.68 -1.30
C LEU A 109 -1.87 -2.43 0.08
N MET A 110 -2.70 -3.34 0.57
CA MET A 110 -3.24 -3.24 1.93
C MET A 110 -3.42 -4.62 2.56
N GLY A 111 -3.35 -4.68 3.89
CA GLY A 111 -3.75 -5.86 4.66
C GLY A 111 -5.27 -5.95 4.77
N ALA A 112 -5.78 -7.11 5.17
CA ALA A 112 -7.21 -7.36 5.31
C ALA A 112 -7.88 -6.42 6.32
N ASP A 113 -7.20 -6.07 7.40
CA ASP A 113 -7.65 -5.13 8.43
C ASP A 113 -7.97 -3.74 7.85
N ASN A 114 -7.12 -3.26 6.96
CA ASN A 114 -7.32 -1.99 6.28
C ASN A 114 -8.42 -2.06 5.22
N LEU A 115 -8.56 -3.21 4.55
CA LEU A 115 -9.60 -3.42 3.54
C LEU A 115 -11.00 -3.30 4.14
N ILE A 116 -11.24 -3.87 5.32
CA ILE A 116 -12.54 -3.81 6.02
C ILE A 116 -12.99 -2.35 6.25
N ASN A 117 -12.04 -1.45 6.53
CA ASN A 117 -12.31 -0.05 6.82
C ASN A 117 -12.05 0.90 5.64
N PHE A 118 -11.67 0.36 4.48
CA PHE A 118 -11.26 1.17 3.33
C PHE A 118 -12.36 2.13 2.84
N HIS A 119 -13.62 1.72 2.89
CA HIS A 119 -14.77 2.56 2.53
C HIS A 119 -14.93 3.83 3.40
N LYS A 120 -14.33 3.83 4.61
CA LYS A 120 -14.32 4.98 5.52
C LYS A 120 -13.22 6.00 5.19
N TRP A 121 -12.30 5.66 4.29
CA TRP A 121 -11.19 6.54 3.97
C TRP A 121 -11.67 7.70 3.09
N LYS A 122 -11.27 8.91 3.46
CA LYS A 122 -11.64 10.09 2.68
C LYS A 122 -11.11 10.01 1.25
N GLY A 123 -12.02 10.02 0.28
CA GLY A 123 -11.68 9.92 -1.14
C GLY A 123 -11.44 8.49 -1.63
N TYR A 124 -11.91 7.45 -0.94
CA TYR A 124 -11.72 6.05 -1.34
C TYR A 124 -12.20 5.79 -2.77
N ASN A 125 -13.36 6.35 -3.20
CA ASN A 125 -13.86 6.23 -4.57
C ASN A 125 -12.88 6.80 -5.63
N SER A 126 -12.15 7.86 -5.29
CA SER A 126 -11.12 8.40 -6.18
C SER A 126 -9.90 7.51 -6.23
N ILE A 127 -9.52 6.91 -5.09
CA ILE A 127 -8.41 5.95 -5.04
C ILE A 127 -8.77 4.76 -5.94
N THR A 128 -10.01 4.22 -5.85
CA THR A 128 -10.45 3.06 -6.65
C THR A 128 -10.36 3.30 -8.15
N LYS A 129 -10.58 4.52 -8.59
CA LYS A 129 -10.49 4.89 -10.01
C LYS A 129 -9.06 5.17 -10.49
N MET A 130 -8.14 5.47 -9.57
CA MET A 130 -6.78 5.91 -9.92
C MET A 130 -5.74 4.79 -9.92
N CYS A 131 -5.94 3.72 -9.18
CA CYS A 131 -4.95 2.66 -9.05
C CYS A 131 -5.60 1.28 -9.02
N LYS A 132 -4.81 0.26 -9.34
CA LYS A 132 -5.18 -1.14 -9.12
C LYS A 132 -4.98 -1.49 -7.65
N TYR A 133 -5.73 -2.48 -7.15
CA TYR A 133 -5.64 -2.91 -5.76
C TYR A 133 -5.02 -4.28 -5.68
N TRP A 134 -4.29 -4.48 -4.62
CA TRP A 134 -3.92 -5.79 -4.17
C TRP A 134 -3.99 -5.83 -2.64
N TYR A 135 -4.60 -6.87 -2.12
CA TYR A 135 -4.68 -7.12 -0.70
C TYR A 135 -4.20 -8.53 -0.39
N LEU A 136 -3.49 -8.68 0.71
CA LEU A 136 -3.13 -9.96 1.25
C LEU A 136 -4.14 -10.32 2.34
N ILE A 137 -4.86 -11.41 2.11
CA ILE A 137 -5.61 -12.06 3.17
C ILE A 137 -4.63 -13.02 3.84
N GLU A 138 -4.05 -12.62 4.97
CA GLU A 138 -3.36 -13.56 5.85
C GLU A 138 -4.42 -14.40 6.54
N MET A 139 -4.61 -15.61 6.06
CA MET A 139 -5.56 -16.55 6.65
C MET A 139 -4.79 -17.70 7.26
N ASP A 140 -5.04 -17.94 8.52
CA ASP A 140 -4.75 -19.20 9.16
C ASP A 140 -5.56 -20.31 8.46
N THR A 141 -4.96 -21.47 8.26
CA THR A 141 -5.46 -22.51 7.35
C THR A 141 -6.87 -23.04 7.66
N ASN A 142 -7.39 -22.80 8.85
CA ASN A 142 -8.70 -23.28 9.31
C ASN A 142 -9.88 -22.30 9.15
N GLN A 143 -9.64 -21.02 8.82
CA GLN A 143 -10.69 -20.01 8.62
C GLN A 143 -10.92 -19.63 7.14
N ARG A 144 -10.23 -20.29 6.22
CA ARG A 144 -10.09 -19.87 4.82
C ARG A 144 -11.38 -19.70 4.02
N LEU A 145 -12.41 -20.49 4.26
CA LEU A 145 -13.59 -20.55 3.35
C LEU A 145 -14.71 -19.56 3.73
N LEU A 146 -14.97 -19.36 5.01
CA LEU A 146 -16.03 -18.46 5.48
C LEU A 146 -15.65 -16.99 5.29
N ASP A 147 -14.39 -16.64 5.57
CA ASP A 147 -13.91 -15.26 5.45
C ASP A 147 -13.72 -14.81 4.01
N LEU A 148 -13.36 -15.72 3.08
CA LEU A 148 -13.24 -15.40 1.65
C LEU A 148 -14.57 -14.95 1.03
N ASN A 149 -15.67 -15.60 1.39
CA ASN A 149 -16.99 -15.22 0.90
C ASN A 149 -17.45 -13.89 1.51
N HIS A 150 -17.21 -13.69 2.80
CA HIS A 150 -17.50 -12.42 3.47
C HIS A 150 -16.69 -11.26 2.87
N LEU A 151 -15.38 -11.45 2.66
CA LEU A 151 -14.51 -10.46 2.05
C LEU A 151 -14.85 -10.21 0.58
N ARG A 152 -15.20 -11.24 -0.20
CA ARG A 152 -15.68 -11.06 -1.59
C ARG A 152 -16.95 -10.22 -1.62
N ASN A 153 -17.87 -10.42 -0.68
CA ASN A 153 -19.10 -9.65 -0.58
C ASN A 153 -18.84 -8.20 -0.17
N ILE A 154 -17.91 -7.96 0.78
CA ILE A 154 -17.46 -6.62 1.14
C ILE A 154 -16.83 -5.92 -0.08
N ILE A 155 -15.94 -6.60 -0.79
CA ILE A 155 -15.27 -6.08 -1.98
C ILE A 155 -16.30 -5.75 -3.07
N LYS A 156 -17.21 -6.67 -3.40
CA LYS A 156 -18.28 -6.42 -4.38
C LYS A 156 -19.13 -5.22 -3.98
N LYS A 157 -19.56 -5.15 -2.71
CA LYS A 157 -20.36 -4.05 -2.19
C LYS A 157 -19.62 -2.70 -2.19
N GLN A 158 -18.30 -2.72 -1.98
CA GLN A 158 -17.48 -1.50 -1.94
C GLN A 158 -17.04 -1.03 -3.34
N LEU A 159 -16.86 -1.93 -4.28
CA LEU A 159 -16.40 -1.64 -5.63
C LEU A 159 -17.51 -1.56 -6.66
N ASN A 160 -18.78 -1.74 -6.26
CA ASN A 160 -19.95 -1.80 -7.17
C ASN A 160 -19.75 -2.79 -8.34
N LEU A 161 -19.18 -3.97 -8.05
CA LEU A 161 -18.98 -5.07 -9.01
C LEU A 161 -20.09 -6.10 -8.89
#